data_90d44bf9348b9d8776792dccfc2dc046
#
_entry.id   90d44bf9348b9d8776792dccfc2dc046
#
_cell.length_a   1.000
_cell.length_b   1.000
_cell.length_c   1.000
_cell.angle_alpha   90.00
_cell.angle_beta   90.00
_cell.angle_gamma   90.00
#
_symmetry.space_group_name_H-M   'P 1'
#
loop_
_entity.id
_entity.type
_entity.pdbx_description
1 polymer ?
#
loop_
_entity_poly.entity_id
_entity_poly.type
_entity_poly.pdbx_seq_one_letter_code
_entity_poly.pdbx_strand_id
1 'polypeptide(L)'
;MTFTTNLDPKGVMTVTLNRPEVHNAFNDEMIASLTEAFLGFSKDPDIHVVVLQGAGKSFCAGADLNWMKRMKDYSKEENFRDSVALSRMFQAINFCRKPVVASVHGAALGGGVGLVACCDYVVASEDAVFGLTETKLGLLPAVISPFVIAKIGESRARAYFLTAERFNSTQAKEMGLIHQISLDRYFQADTDKIVNALLGVGPKARELAKDLIFNVRKLMSSSDFTPVEDFTCRLISEVRTSSEGQEGMAALLEKRKPQWKK
;
A
#
# COMPACT_ATOMS: atom_id res chain seq x y z
N MET A 1 9.30 1.03 -20.34
CA MET A 1 8.73 1.59 -19.09
C MET A 1 8.34 0.44 -18.17
N THR A 2 8.82 0.47 -16.95
CA THR A 2 8.60 -0.59 -15.96
C THR A 2 7.20 -0.58 -15.34
N PHE A 3 6.51 0.53 -15.42
CA PHE A 3 5.08 0.71 -15.11
C PHE A 3 4.48 1.82 -15.96
N THR A 4 3.15 1.90 -16.00
CA THR A 4 2.40 2.98 -16.63
C THR A 4 1.51 3.68 -15.61
N THR A 5 1.16 4.94 -15.88
CA THR A 5 0.27 5.74 -15.05
C THR A 5 -0.87 6.31 -15.88
N ASN A 6 -2.04 6.40 -15.26
CA ASN A 6 -3.20 7.06 -15.85
C ASN A 6 -3.96 7.83 -14.76
N LEU A 7 -4.11 9.13 -14.92
CA LEU A 7 -4.91 9.99 -14.03
C LEU A 7 -6.27 10.23 -14.69
N ASP A 8 -7.33 9.81 -14.02
CA ASP A 8 -8.68 10.02 -14.49
C ASP A 8 -9.24 11.40 -14.05
N PRO A 9 -10.35 11.88 -14.65
CA PRO A 9 -10.97 13.16 -14.29
C PRO A 9 -11.48 13.25 -12.84
N LYS A 10 -11.57 12.13 -12.11
CA LYS A 10 -11.97 12.09 -10.69
C LYS A 10 -10.78 12.17 -9.75
N GLY A 11 -9.56 12.29 -10.27
CA GLY A 11 -8.34 12.31 -9.48
C GLY A 11 -7.88 10.93 -9.02
N VAL A 12 -8.25 9.86 -9.73
CA VAL A 12 -7.74 8.51 -9.48
C VAL A 12 -6.51 8.26 -10.33
N MET A 13 -5.36 8.12 -9.68
CA MET A 13 -4.11 7.74 -10.31
C MET A 13 -3.98 6.22 -10.34
N THR A 14 -4.11 5.62 -11.51
CA THR A 14 -3.85 4.19 -11.69
C THR A 14 -2.39 3.97 -12.05
N VAL A 15 -1.69 3.19 -11.25
CA VAL A 15 -0.31 2.72 -11.47
C VAL A 15 -0.37 1.25 -11.84
N THR A 16 0.03 0.92 -13.05
CA THR A 16 0.04 -0.47 -13.54
C THR A 16 1.49 -0.92 -13.72
N LEU A 17 1.95 -1.87 -12.89
CA LEU A 17 3.23 -2.53 -13.08
C LEU A 17 3.23 -3.20 -14.45
N ASN A 18 4.21 -2.92 -15.30
CA ASN A 18 4.17 -3.27 -16.73
C ASN A 18 5.44 -3.98 -17.21
N ARG A 19 5.72 -5.11 -16.57
CA ARG A 19 6.75 -6.09 -16.97
C ARG A 19 6.16 -7.49 -16.94
N PRO A 20 5.05 -7.75 -17.67
CA PRO A 20 4.31 -9.01 -17.59
C PRO A 20 5.13 -10.24 -17.99
N GLU A 21 6.15 -10.09 -18.84
CA GLU A 21 7.08 -11.13 -19.28
C GLU A 21 7.94 -11.70 -18.14
N VAL A 22 8.15 -10.94 -17.08
CA VAL A 22 8.84 -11.35 -15.85
C VAL A 22 7.92 -11.28 -14.64
N HIS A 23 6.59 -11.43 -14.84
CA HIS A 23 5.58 -11.40 -13.78
C HIS A 23 5.65 -10.13 -12.91
N ASN A 24 5.94 -8.98 -13.51
CA ASN A 24 6.08 -7.69 -12.84
C ASN A 24 7.12 -7.67 -11.71
N ALA A 25 8.11 -8.57 -11.77
CA ALA A 25 9.23 -8.55 -10.85
C ALA A 25 10.00 -7.23 -10.98
N PHE A 26 10.35 -6.61 -9.85
CA PHE A 26 11.00 -5.31 -9.86
C PHE A 26 12.51 -5.42 -9.87
N ASN A 27 13.12 -4.46 -10.56
CA ASN A 27 14.55 -4.21 -10.65
C ASN A 27 14.87 -2.82 -10.10
N ASP A 28 16.15 -2.46 -10.14
CA ASP A 28 16.67 -1.16 -9.72
C ASP A 28 15.97 0.03 -10.40
N GLU A 29 15.71 -0.05 -11.72
CA GLU A 29 15.00 0.99 -12.48
C GLU A 29 13.55 1.18 -11.97
N MET A 30 12.80 0.07 -11.79
CA MET A 30 11.42 0.13 -11.29
C MET A 30 11.39 0.65 -9.85
N ILE A 31 12.34 0.24 -9.00
CA ILE A 31 12.45 0.71 -7.61
C ILE A 31 12.64 2.23 -7.57
N ALA A 32 13.59 2.76 -8.34
CA ALA A 32 13.83 4.19 -8.41
C ALA A 32 12.61 4.95 -8.94
N SER A 33 12.06 4.51 -10.07
CA SER A 33 10.92 5.17 -10.74
C SER A 33 9.65 5.16 -9.89
N LEU A 34 9.31 4.03 -9.22
CA LEU A 34 8.17 3.96 -8.30
C LEU A 34 8.37 4.87 -7.07
N THR A 35 9.60 4.94 -6.55
CA THR A 35 9.91 5.85 -5.44
C THR A 35 9.59 7.30 -5.81
N GLU A 36 10.11 7.78 -6.94
CA GLU A 36 9.86 9.14 -7.43
C GLU A 36 8.38 9.38 -7.70
N ALA A 37 7.70 8.45 -8.36
CA ALA A 37 6.27 8.55 -8.67
C ALA A 37 5.42 8.72 -7.39
N PHE A 38 5.59 7.86 -6.39
CA PHE A 38 4.80 7.93 -5.15
C PHE A 38 5.12 9.16 -4.29
N LEU A 39 6.38 9.63 -4.30
CA LEU A 39 6.74 10.90 -3.67
C LEU A 39 6.07 12.09 -4.39
N GLY A 40 5.94 12.03 -5.72
CA GLY A 40 5.21 13.00 -6.54
C GLY A 40 3.70 12.96 -6.24
N PHE A 41 3.08 11.78 -6.33
CA PHE A 41 1.63 11.60 -6.06
C PHE A 41 1.22 12.10 -4.69
N SER A 42 2.08 11.90 -3.68
CA SER A 42 1.84 12.36 -2.32
C SER A 42 1.63 13.87 -2.20
N LYS A 43 2.20 14.65 -3.13
CA LYS A 43 2.18 16.13 -3.13
C LYS A 43 1.20 16.71 -4.13
N ASP A 44 0.79 15.94 -5.12
CA ASP A 44 -0.06 16.42 -6.23
C ASP A 44 -1.49 16.66 -5.73
N PRO A 45 -2.02 17.90 -5.84
CA PRO A 45 -3.38 18.24 -5.41
C PRO A 45 -4.47 17.60 -6.28
N ASP A 46 -4.16 17.26 -7.52
CA ASP A 46 -5.13 16.68 -8.46
C ASP A 46 -5.32 15.17 -8.23
N ILE A 47 -4.41 14.53 -7.47
CA ILE A 47 -4.51 13.14 -7.10
C ILE A 47 -5.25 12.97 -5.78
N HIS A 48 -6.30 12.16 -5.79
CA HIS A 48 -7.14 11.88 -4.63
C HIS A 48 -7.01 10.47 -4.10
N VAL A 49 -6.82 9.48 -4.99
CA VAL A 49 -6.64 8.06 -4.68
C VAL A 49 -5.62 7.50 -5.65
N VAL A 50 -4.77 6.58 -5.18
CA VAL A 50 -3.86 5.81 -6.04
C VAL A 50 -4.33 4.37 -6.07
N VAL A 51 -4.45 3.79 -7.27
CA VAL A 51 -4.69 2.35 -7.48
C VAL A 51 -3.40 1.72 -7.99
N LEU A 52 -2.89 0.72 -7.29
CA LEU A 52 -1.72 -0.07 -7.70
C LEU A 52 -2.17 -1.44 -8.18
N GLN A 53 -1.82 -1.78 -9.42
CA GLN A 53 -2.18 -3.06 -10.05
C GLN A 53 -1.04 -3.60 -10.91
N GLY A 54 -1.15 -4.82 -11.40
CA GLY A 54 -0.19 -5.45 -12.31
C GLY A 54 -0.78 -5.72 -13.69
N ALA A 55 0.02 -5.62 -14.74
CA ALA A 55 -0.34 -6.13 -16.06
C ALA A 55 -0.08 -7.63 -16.18
N GLY A 56 -0.81 -8.31 -17.07
CA GLY A 56 -0.61 -9.73 -17.38
C GLY A 56 -1.14 -10.68 -16.32
N LYS A 57 -0.41 -11.76 -16.03
CA LYS A 57 -0.90 -12.89 -15.22
C LYS A 57 -0.64 -12.76 -13.72
N SER A 58 0.14 -11.79 -13.28
CA SER A 58 0.57 -11.68 -11.88
C SER A 58 0.61 -10.23 -11.45
N PHE A 59 0.30 -9.99 -10.19
CA PHE A 59 0.48 -8.68 -9.59
C PHE A 59 1.98 -8.32 -9.54
N CYS A 60 2.79 -9.10 -8.81
CA CYS A 60 4.23 -8.93 -8.74
C CYS A 60 4.90 -10.17 -8.13
N ALA A 61 5.83 -10.79 -8.85
CA ALA A 61 6.54 -11.99 -8.39
C ALA A 61 7.78 -11.68 -7.52
N GLY A 62 7.98 -10.44 -7.09
CA GLY A 62 9.09 -10.03 -6.23
C GLY A 62 10.28 -9.51 -7.02
N ALA A 63 11.49 -9.93 -6.68
CA ALA A 63 12.73 -9.47 -7.29
C ALA A 63 13.00 -10.11 -8.65
N ASP A 64 13.44 -9.31 -9.61
CA ASP A 64 13.85 -9.78 -10.95
C ASP A 64 15.09 -10.68 -10.87
N LEU A 65 15.05 -11.82 -11.55
CA LEU A 65 16.15 -12.79 -11.52
C LEU A 65 17.47 -12.23 -12.08
N ASN A 66 17.42 -11.35 -13.08
CA ASN A 66 18.62 -10.72 -13.62
C ASN A 66 19.21 -9.70 -12.64
N TRP A 67 18.35 -8.98 -11.93
CA TRP A 67 18.78 -8.10 -10.84
C TRP A 67 19.41 -8.93 -9.71
N MET A 68 18.79 -10.02 -9.28
CA MET A 68 19.36 -10.94 -8.29
C MET A 68 20.72 -11.53 -8.70
N LYS A 69 20.91 -11.84 -9.99
CA LYS A 69 22.22 -12.31 -10.50
C LYS A 69 23.30 -11.25 -10.31
N ARG A 70 23.00 -9.97 -10.60
CA ARG A 70 23.97 -8.88 -10.39
C ARG A 70 24.30 -8.68 -8.91
N MET A 71 23.32 -8.79 -8.03
CA MET A 71 23.50 -8.63 -6.56
C MET A 71 24.47 -9.68 -5.99
N LYS A 72 24.62 -10.84 -6.63
CA LYS A 72 25.58 -11.88 -6.22
C LYS A 72 27.03 -11.37 -6.21
N ASP A 73 27.35 -10.45 -7.13
CA ASP A 73 28.68 -9.90 -7.30
C ASP A 73 28.89 -8.57 -6.56
N TYR A 74 27.86 -8.07 -5.87
CA TYR A 74 27.91 -6.84 -5.10
C TYR A 74 28.69 -7.01 -3.80
N SER A 75 29.47 -6.01 -3.44
CA SER A 75 30.04 -5.87 -2.10
C SER A 75 28.92 -5.73 -1.06
N LYS A 76 29.25 -5.87 0.22
CA LYS A 76 28.30 -5.65 1.32
C LYS A 76 27.73 -4.24 1.30
N GLU A 77 28.54 -3.24 0.99
CA GLU A 77 28.19 -1.83 0.91
C GLU A 77 27.26 -1.54 -0.27
N GLU A 78 27.45 -2.20 -1.41
CA GLU A 78 26.55 -2.09 -2.57
C GLU A 78 25.20 -2.75 -2.28
N ASN A 79 25.20 -3.97 -1.71
CA ASN A 79 23.97 -4.62 -1.25
C ASN A 79 23.21 -3.80 -0.22
N PHE A 80 23.90 -3.11 0.70
CA PHE A 80 23.27 -2.23 1.67
C PHE A 80 22.60 -1.02 0.99
N ARG A 81 23.29 -0.34 0.07
CA ARG A 81 22.73 0.79 -0.69
C ARG A 81 21.51 0.40 -1.50
N ASP A 82 21.55 -0.76 -2.14
CA ASP A 82 20.47 -1.34 -2.92
C ASP A 82 19.26 -1.66 -2.03
N SER A 83 19.49 -2.26 -0.86
CA SER A 83 18.45 -2.52 0.14
C SER A 83 17.83 -1.22 0.70
N VAL A 84 18.62 -0.16 0.86
CA VAL A 84 18.10 1.17 1.26
C VAL A 84 17.21 1.76 0.17
N ALA A 85 17.57 1.63 -1.11
CA ALA A 85 16.73 2.08 -2.22
C ALA A 85 15.38 1.34 -2.24
N LEU A 86 15.42 0.02 -2.08
CA LEU A 86 14.22 -0.83 -1.97
C LEU A 86 13.35 -0.41 -0.77
N SER A 87 13.95 -0.16 0.39
CA SER A 87 13.25 0.30 1.59
C SER A 87 12.55 1.66 1.36
N ARG A 88 13.21 2.57 0.66
CA ARG A 88 12.65 3.90 0.32
C ARG A 88 11.43 3.78 -0.60
N MET A 89 11.44 2.86 -1.55
CA MET A 89 10.26 2.58 -2.39
C MET A 89 9.06 2.13 -1.55
N PHE A 90 9.25 1.15 -0.66
CA PHE A 90 8.16 0.71 0.23
C PHE A 90 7.68 1.83 1.15
N GLN A 91 8.59 2.63 1.69
CA GLN A 91 8.23 3.80 2.50
C GLN A 91 7.44 4.83 1.69
N ALA A 92 7.84 5.14 0.46
CA ALA A 92 7.14 6.10 -0.40
C ALA A 92 5.69 5.66 -0.67
N ILE A 93 5.45 4.35 -0.85
CA ILE A 93 4.11 3.79 -1.03
C ILE A 93 3.32 3.83 0.28
N ASN A 94 3.90 3.30 1.38
CA ASN A 94 3.23 3.16 2.67
C ASN A 94 2.85 4.52 3.28
N PHE A 95 3.74 5.51 3.15
CA PHE A 95 3.53 6.86 3.70
C PHE A 95 3.04 7.88 2.66
N CYS A 96 2.61 7.42 1.48
CA CYS A 96 1.93 8.28 0.52
C CYS A 96 0.71 8.91 1.21
N ARG A 97 0.57 10.25 1.14
CA ARG A 97 -0.56 10.95 1.79
C ARG A 97 -1.90 10.59 1.17
N LYS A 98 -1.90 10.18 -0.10
CA LYS A 98 -3.09 9.69 -0.78
C LYS A 98 -3.37 8.24 -0.37
N PRO A 99 -4.62 7.82 -0.18
CA PRO A 99 -4.95 6.42 -0.03
C PRO A 99 -4.45 5.61 -1.21
N VAL A 100 -3.81 4.48 -0.92
CA VAL A 100 -3.32 3.53 -1.92
C VAL A 100 -4.16 2.26 -1.84
N VAL A 101 -4.85 1.95 -2.93
CA VAL A 101 -5.64 0.71 -3.09
C VAL A 101 -4.84 -0.25 -3.95
N ALA A 102 -4.59 -1.46 -3.46
CA ALA A 102 -4.03 -2.52 -4.30
C ALA A 102 -5.15 -3.37 -4.91
N SER A 103 -5.07 -3.58 -6.22
CA SER A 103 -5.90 -4.52 -6.99
C SER A 103 -5.01 -5.71 -7.39
N VAL A 104 -5.13 -6.82 -6.64
CA VAL A 104 -4.18 -7.94 -6.66
C VAL A 104 -4.78 -9.17 -7.32
N HIS A 105 -4.23 -9.59 -8.45
CA HIS A 105 -4.58 -10.85 -9.13
C HIS A 105 -3.35 -11.74 -9.32
N GLY A 106 -3.55 -13.02 -9.49
CA GLY A 106 -2.49 -13.98 -9.71
C GLY A 106 -1.46 -13.99 -8.57
N ALA A 107 -0.17 -13.96 -8.88
CA ALA A 107 0.89 -14.09 -7.88
C ALA A 107 1.34 -12.75 -7.29
N ALA A 108 1.43 -12.69 -5.95
CA ALA A 108 2.14 -11.66 -5.18
C ALA A 108 3.17 -12.35 -4.27
N LEU A 109 4.44 -12.36 -4.66
CA LEU A 109 5.48 -13.13 -3.97
C LEU A 109 6.62 -12.23 -3.47
N GLY A 110 7.21 -12.59 -2.33
CA GLY A 110 8.34 -11.85 -1.75
C GLY A 110 8.05 -10.37 -1.62
N GLY A 111 8.85 -9.53 -2.26
CA GLY A 111 8.62 -8.09 -2.30
C GLY A 111 7.26 -7.69 -2.89
N GLY A 112 6.59 -8.54 -3.70
CA GLY A 112 5.21 -8.33 -4.14
C GLY A 112 4.23 -8.32 -2.97
N VAL A 113 4.41 -9.19 -1.97
CA VAL A 113 3.69 -9.12 -0.69
C VAL A 113 4.03 -7.83 0.06
N GLY A 114 5.29 -7.37 -0.02
CA GLY A 114 5.71 -6.09 0.53
C GLY A 114 4.91 -4.91 -0.07
N LEU A 115 4.71 -4.87 -1.40
CA LEU A 115 3.88 -3.87 -2.06
C LEU A 115 2.44 -3.91 -1.54
N VAL A 116 1.84 -5.12 -1.45
CA VAL A 116 0.49 -5.32 -0.90
C VAL A 116 0.40 -4.80 0.53
N ALA A 117 1.39 -5.11 1.38
CA ALA A 117 1.41 -4.68 2.78
C ALA A 117 1.53 -3.16 2.95
N CYS A 118 2.12 -2.45 1.99
CA CYS A 118 2.21 -0.99 2.00
C CYS A 118 0.91 -0.28 1.60
N CYS A 119 -0.07 -0.99 1.03
CA CYS A 119 -1.32 -0.39 0.57
C CYS A 119 -2.35 -0.27 1.71
N ASP A 120 -3.19 0.77 1.65
CA ASP A 120 -4.20 1.04 2.70
C ASP A 120 -5.39 0.10 2.59
N TYR A 121 -5.83 -0.19 1.38
CA TYR A 121 -6.90 -1.15 1.10
C TYR A 121 -6.46 -2.12 0.00
N VAL A 122 -6.81 -3.38 0.15
CA VAL A 122 -6.43 -4.43 -0.80
C VAL A 122 -7.67 -5.23 -1.20
N VAL A 123 -7.97 -5.21 -2.49
CA VAL A 123 -8.90 -6.12 -3.16
C VAL A 123 -8.06 -7.18 -3.86
N ALA A 124 -8.32 -8.45 -3.59
CA ALA A 124 -7.62 -9.54 -4.25
C ALA A 124 -8.61 -10.45 -5.00
N SER A 125 -8.20 -10.94 -6.16
CA SER A 125 -8.92 -12.01 -6.85
C SER A 125 -8.98 -13.27 -5.98
N GLU A 126 -10.03 -14.06 -6.13
CA GLU A 126 -10.22 -15.30 -5.37
C GLU A 126 -9.09 -16.32 -5.61
N ASP A 127 -8.49 -16.32 -6.79
CA ASP A 127 -7.39 -17.19 -7.20
C ASP A 127 -6.00 -16.61 -6.91
N ALA A 128 -5.90 -15.43 -6.32
CA ALA A 128 -4.62 -14.83 -6.01
C ALA A 128 -3.82 -15.68 -5.01
N VAL A 129 -2.50 -15.76 -5.25
CA VAL A 129 -1.55 -16.54 -4.45
C VAL A 129 -0.48 -15.63 -3.90
N PHE A 130 -0.25 -15.75 -2.60
CA PHE A 130 0.74 -14.97 -1.86
C PHE A 130 1.85 -15.87 -1.34
N GLY A 131 3.02 -15.29 -1.05
CA GLY A 131 4.09 -16.04 -0.40
C GLY A 131 5.31 -15.19 -0.08
N LEU A 132 5.90 -15.47 1.08
CA LEU A 132 7.13 -14.85 1.58
C LEU A 132 8.24 -15.87 1.42
N THR A 133 8.77 -15.97 0.18
CA THR A 133 9.54 -17.13 -0.29
C THR A 133 11.05 -16.97 -0.12
N GLU A 134 11.51 -15.88 0.47
CA GLU A 134 12.92 -15.50 0.58
C GLU A 134 13.75 -16.56 1.32
N THR A 135 13.22 -17.18 2.37
CA THR A 135 13.96 -18.18 3.17
C THR A 135 14.23 -19.47 2.42
N LYS A 136 13.46 -19.81 1.39
CA LYS A 136 13.78 -20.92 0.47
C LYS A 136 15.07 -20.68 -0.34
N LEU A 137 15.48 -19.42 -0.46
CA LEU A 137 16.69 -19.00 -1.16
C LEU A 137 17.86 -18.74 -0.21
N GLY A 138 17.69 -18.99 1.10
CA GLY A 138 18.68 -18.62 2.12
C GLY A 138 18.72 -17.11 2.38
N LEU A 139 17.70 -16.38 1.95
CA LEU A 139 17.52 -14.93 2.18
C LEU A 139 16.46 -14.67 3.25
N LEU A 140 16.21 -13.41 3.52
CA LEU A 140 15.21 -12.97 4.49
C LEU A 140 14.26 -11.94 3.87
N PRO A 141 12.97 -11.92 4.23
CA PRO A 141 12.05 -10.85 3.87
C PRO A 141 12.32 -9.58 4.71
N ALA A 142 13.60 -9.18 4.84
CA ALA A 142 14.05 -8.19 5.80
C ALA A 142 13.46 -6.80 5.54
N VAL A 143 13.60 -6.29 4.30
CA VAL A 143 13.17 -4.92 3.94
C VAL A 143 11.66 -4.76 4.01
N ILE A 144 10.89 -5.80 3.70
CA ILE A 144 9.43 -5.78 3.74
C ILE A 144 8.86 -6.08 5.14
N SER A 145 9.68 -6.65 6.04
CA SER A 145 9.21 -7.13 7.34
C SER A 145 8.45 -6.08 8.17
N PRO A 146 8.86 -4.80 8.26
CA PRO A 146 8.13 -3.81 9.06
C PRO A 146 6.68 -3.60 8.58
N PHE A 147 6.46 -3.66 7.26
CA PHE A 147 5.14 -3.47 6.65
C PHE A 147 4.28 -4.73 6.78
N VAL A 148 4.88 -5.89 6.51
CA VAL A 148 4.18 -7.19 6.60
C VAL A 148 3.78 -7.50 8.05
N ILE A 149 4.70 -7.39 9.00
CA ILE A 149 4.41 -7.62 10.43
C ILE A 149 3.31 -6.67 10.93
N ALA A 150 3.32 -5.42 10.46
CA ALA A 150 2.29 -4.46 10.82
C ALA A 150 0.87 -4.86 10.34
N LYS A 151 0.77 -5.61 9.25
CA LYS A 151 -0.50 -6.10 8.68
C LYS A 151 -0.94 -7.41 9.30
N ILE A 152 -0.07 -8.42 9.35
CA ILE A 152 -0.47 -9.79 9.73
C ILE A 152 -0.13 -10.16 11.18
N GLY A 153 0.59 -9.31 11.89
CA GLY A 153 1.05 -9.54 13.25
C GLY A 153 2.23 -10.51 13.35
N GLU A 154 2.91 -10.51 14.50
CA GLU A 154 4.12 -11.29 14.75
C GLU A 154 3.90 -12.80 14.60
N SER A 155 2.82 -13.34 15.16
CA SER A 155 2.57 -14.79 15.17
C SER A 155 2.50 -15.37 13.76
N ARG A 156 1.73 -14.71 12.87
CA ARG A 156 1.58 -15.14 11.47
C ARG A 156 2.83 -14.87 10.65
N ALA A 157 3.48 -13.74 10.89
CA ALA A 157 4.77 -13.45 10.25
C ALA A 157 5.81 -14.52 10.57
N ARG A 158 5.93 -14.97 11.83
CA ARG A 158 6.83 -16.08 12.22
C ARG A 158 6.53 -17.36 11.46
N ALA A 159 5.24 -17.73 11.35
CA ALA A 159 4.87 -18.93 10.61
C ALA A 159 5.31 -18.86 9.14
N TYR A 160 4.91 -17.82 8.41
CA TYR A 160 5.14 -17.73 6.97
C TYR A 160 6.56 -17.31 6.58
N PHE A 161 7.28 -16.53 7.41
CA PHE A 161 8.68 -16.21 7.17
C PHE A 161 9.58 -17.45 7.31
N LEU A 162 9.27 -18.32 8.29
CA LEU A 162 10.09 -19.49 8.56
C LEU A 162 9.81 -20.66 7.62
N THR A 163 8.55 -20.87 7.24
CA THR A 163 8.15 -21.99 6.38
C THR A 163 8.25 -21.64 4.90
N ALA A 164 8.17 -20.36 4.56
CA ALA A 164 8.03 -19.86 3.19
C ALA A 164 6.90 -20.55 2.40
N GLU A 165 5.85 -20.96 3.09
CA GLU A 165 4.64 -21.52 2.48
C GLU A 165 3.91 -20.44 1.68
N ARG A 166 3.27 -20.88 0.60
CA ARG A 166 2.31 -20.04 -0.12
C ARG A 166 0.96 -20.12 0.57
N PHE A 167 0.20 -19.05 0.47
CA PHE A 167 -1.15 -18.94 1.01
C PHE A 167 -2.09 -18.30 0.00
N ASN A 168 -3.35 -18.65 0.08
CA ASN A 168 -4.41 -18.18 -0.83
C ASN A 168 -5.08 -16.90 -0.31
N SER A 169 -6.02 -16.36 -1.08
CA SER A 169 -6.76 -15.15 -0.74
C SER A 169 -7.57 -15.28 0.55
N THR A 170 -8.12 -16.45 0.86
CA THR A 170 -8.85 -16.67 2.13
C THR A 170 -7.93 -16.54 3.32
N GLN A 171 -6.78 -17.21 3.31
CA GLN A 171 -5.78 -17.10 4.36
C GLN A 171 -5.21 -15.67 4.48
N ALA A 172 -4.96 -15.01 3.33
CA ALA A 172 -4.50 -13.63 3.31
C ALA A 172 -5.50 -12.67 3.97
N LYS A 173 -6.80 -12.88 3.76
CA LYS A 173 -7.87 -12.11 4.39
C LYS A 173 -7.98 -12.38 5.89
N GLU A 174 -7.93 -13.62 6.30
CA GLU A 174 -7.96 -14.03 7.72
C GLU A 174 -6.76 -13.46 8.50
N MET A 175 -5.62 -13.28 7.83
CA MET A 175 -4.44 -12.66 8.42
C MET A 175 -4.50 -11.12 8.46
N GLY A 176 -5.41 -10.50 7.72
CA GLY A 176 -5.49 -9.05 7.60
C GLY A 176 -4.51 -8.45 6.56
N LEU A 177 -3.87 -9.28 5.72
CA LEU A 177 -3.04 -8.79 4.62
C LEU A 177 -3.89 -8.15 3.52
N ILE A 178 -5.05 -8.76 3.22
CA ILE A 178 -6.04 -8.22 2.28
C ILE A 178 -7.36 -7.95 2.98
N HIS A 179 -8.19 -7.09 2.38
CA HIS A 179 -9.45 -6.64 2.97
C HIS A 179 -10.66 -7.25 2.31
N GLN A 180 -10.60 -7.48 1.00
CA GLN A 180 -11.69 -8.02 0.22
C GLN A 180 -11.20 -9.08 -0.77
N ILE A 181 -11.93 -10.19 -0.87
CA ILE A 181 -11.79 -11.17 -1.94
C ILE A 181 -12.88 -10.87 -2.96
N SER A 182 -12.54 -10.87 -4.23
CA SER A 182 -13.46 -10.64 -5.33
C SER A 182 -13.39 -11.78 -6.34
N LEU A 183 -14.56 -12.17 -6.85
CA LEU A 183 -14.64 -13.06 -8.00
C LEU A 183 -14.14 -12.33 -9.26
N ASP A 184 -13.49 -13.02 -10.17
CA ASP A 184 -12.89 -12.41 -11.38
C ASP A 184 -13.86 -11.49 -12.13
N ARG A 185 -15.09 -11.94 -12.34
CA ARG A 185 -16.13 -11.16 -13.04
C ARG A 185 -16.51 -9.84 -12.36
N TYR A 186 -16.21 -9.68 -11.07
CA TYR A 186 -16.53 -8.48 -10.29
C TYR A 186 -15.28 -7.72 -9.85
N PHE A 187 -14.10 -8.22 -10.17
CA PHE A 187 -12.83 -7.73 -9.62
C PHE A 187 -12.61 -6.22 -9.84
N GLN A 188 -12.84 -5.74 -11.07
CA GLN A 188 -12.76 -4.32 -11.35
C GLN A 188 -13.87 -3.54 -10.62
N ALA A 189 -15.11 -4.02 -10.65
CA ALA A 189 -16.23 -3.34 -10.00
C ALA A 189 -16.06 -3.24 -8.48
N ASP A 190 -15.52 -4.26 -7.84
CA ASP A 190 -15.21 -4.25 -6.41
C ASP A 190 -14.10 -3.27 -6.08
N THR A 191 -13.05 -3.19 -6.91
CA THR A 191 -12.00 -2.18 -6.78
C THR A 191 -12.58 -0.76 -6.92
N ASP A 192 -13.39 -0.53 -7.95
CA ASP A 192 -14.04 0.77 -8.20
C ASP A 192 -14.98 1.17 -7.06
N LYS A 193 -15.66 0.22 -6.43
CA LYS A 193 -16.51 0.46 -5.26
C LYS A 193 -15.71 1.05 -4.09
N ILE A 194 -14.53 0.51 -3.82
CA ILE A 194 -13.64 1.02 -2.76
C ILE A 194 -13.09 2.39 -3.13
N VAL A 195 -12.65 2.58 -4.36
CA VAL A 195 -12.19 3.87 -4.87
C VAL A 195 -13.28 4.93 -4.72
N ASN A 196 -14.53 4.63 -5.15
CA ASN A 196 -15.64 5.55 -5.02
C ASN A 196 -16.00 5.85 -3.54
N ALA A 197 -15.87 4.87 -2.64
CA ALA A 197 -16.05 5.11 -1.20
C ALA A 197 -15.00 6.10 -0.67
N LEU A 198 -13.74 5.94 -1.08
CA LEU A 198 -12.64 6.86 -0.73
C LEU A 198 -12.83 8.27 -1.32
N LEU A 199 -13.37 8.38 -2.52
CA LEU A 199 -13.69 9.68 -3.14
C LEU A 199 -14.90 10.36 -2.48
N GLY A 200 -15.78 9.59 -1.84
CA GLY A 200 -17.00 10.08 -1.18
C GLY A 200 -16.80 10.72 0.19
N VAL A 201 -15.58 10.67 0.76
CA VAL A 201 -15.25 11.27 2.06
C VAL A 201 -14.43 12.55 1.90
N GLY A 202 -14.37 13.38 2.95
CA GLY A 202 -13.62 14.63 2.94
C GLY A 202 -12.16 14.42 2.55
N PRO A 203 -11.66 15.09 1.50
CA PRO A 203 -10.33 14.83 0.97
C PRO A 203 -9.21 15.08 1.98
N LYS A 204 -9.32 16.15 2.76
CA LYS A 204 -8.33 16.48 3.79
C LYS A 204 -8.45 15.57 5.01
N ALA A 205 -9.68 15.30 5.45
CA ALA A 205 -9.95 14.39 6.57
C ALA A 205 -9.41 12.98 6.27
N ARG A 206 -9.53 12.52 5.04
CA ARG A 206 -9.01 11.21 4.59
C ARG A 206 -7.48 11.14 4.69
N GLU A 207 -6.75 12.17 4.24
CA GLU A 207 -5.30 12.25 4.38
C GLU A 207 -4.89 12.28 5.86
N LEU A 208 -5.54 13.11 6.66
CA LEU A 208 -5.26 13.24 8.09
C LEU A 208 -5.62 11.96 8.87
N ALA A 209 -6.65 11.22 8.48
CA ALA A 209 -6.99 9.95 9.09
C ALA A 209 -5.88 8.90 8.89
N LYS A 210 -5.24 8.87 7.70
CA LYS A 210 -4.08 8.01 7.46
C LYS A 210 -2.90 8.42 8.33
N ASP A 211 -2.56 9.70 8.38
CA ASP A 211 -1.49 10.24 9.23
C ASP A 211 -1.76 9.99 10.72
N LEU A 212 -3.01 10.11 11.17
CA LEU A 212 -3.44 9.83 12.53
C LEU A 212 -3.08 8.41 12.96
N ILE A 213 -3.38 7.40 12.11
CA ILE A 213 -3.10 5.99 12.41
C ILE A 213 -1.61 5.76 12.67
N PHE A 214 -0.74 6.30 11.83
CA PHE A 214 0.71 6.16 11.99
C PHE A 214 1.25 6.88 13.23
N ASN A 215 0.77 8.08 13.50
CA ASN A 215 1.21 8.88 14.65
C ASN A 215 0.74 8.27 15.98
N VAL A 216 -0.52 7.85 16.09
CA VAL A 216 -1.04 7.17 17.27
C VAL A 216 -0.23 5.91 17.56
N ARG A 217 -0.01 5.06 16.56
CA ARG A 217 0.81 3.86 16.72
C ARG A 217 2.22 4.17 17.25
N LYS A 218 2.86 5.23 16.74
CA LYS A 218 4.18 5.68 17.18
C LYS A 218 4.15 6.17 18.63
N LEU A 219 3.16 6.97 18.99
CA LEU A 219 3.04 7.56 20.33
C LEU A 219 2.66 6.53 21.39
N MET A 220 1.87 5.52 21.05
CA MET A 220 1.49 4.42 21.95
C MET A 220 2.63 3.46 22.31
N SER A 221 3.83 3.66 21.79
CA SER A 221 5.01 2.87 22.21
C SER A 221 5.49 3.24 23.63
N SER A 222 5.04 4.34 24.19
CA SER A 222 5.28 4.77 25.58
C SER A 222 4.15 4.33 26.51
N SER A 223 4.47 4.11 27.80
CA SER A 223 3.46 3.89 28.84
C SER A 223 2.73 5.17 29.26
N ASP A 224 3.27 6.35 28.91
CA ASP A 224 2.63 7.64 29.11
C ASP A 224 1.65 7.93 27.97
N PHE A 225 0.37 8.05 28.30
CA PHE A 225 -0.71 8.35 27.34
C PHE A 225 -0.84 9.85 26.99
N THR A 226 -0.22 10.74 27.78
CA THR A 226 -0.32 12.19 27.61
C THR A 226 0.02 12.69 26.20
N PRO A 227 1.09 12.19 25.54
CA PRO A 227 1.40 12.59 24.16
C PRO A 227 0.34 12.16 23.13
N VAL A 228 -0.35 11.03 23.36
CA VAL A 228 -1.42 10.55 22.49
C VAL A 228 -2.65 11.47 22.65
N GLU A 229 -3.03 11.76 23.90
CA GLU A 229 -4.15 12.63 24.22
C GLU A 229 -3.94 14.04 23.64
N ASP A 230 -2.79 14.66 23.89
CA ASP A 230 -2.47 16.00 23.38
C ASP A 230 -2.55 16.03 21.84
N PHE A 231 -1.90 15.08 21.17
CA PHE A 231 -1.90 14.98 19.71
C PHE A 231 -3.31 14.81 19.14
N THR A 232 -4.09 13.87 19.67
CA THR A 232 -5.42 13.55 19.12
C THR A 232 -6.45 14.65 19.39
N CYS A 233 -6.39 15.26 20.59
CA CYS A 233 -7.27 16.38 20.95
C CYS A 233 -6.99 17.65 20.15
N ARG A 234 -5.71 17.98 19.91
CA ARG A 234 -5.34 19.09 19.02
C ARG A 234 -5.80 18.85 17.61
N LEU A 235 -5.48 17.68 17.05
CA LEU A 235 -5.84 17.35 15.68
C LEU A 235 -7.35 17.45 15.44
N ILE A 236 -8.18 16.86 16.32
CA ILE A 236 -9.64 16.94 16.13
C ILE A 236 -10.18 18.37 16.31
N SER A 237 -9.57 19.18 17.18
CA SER A 237 -9.94 20.58 17.35
C SER A 237 -9.67 21.39 16.08
N GLU A 238 -8.51 21.21 15.47
CA GLU A 238 -8.15 21.84 14.20
C GLU A 238 -9.05 21.39 13.05
N VAL A 239 -9.34 20.08 12.94
CA VAL A 239 -10.21 19.55 11.88
C VAL A 239 -11.64 20.09 12.03
N ARG A 240 -12.18 20.16 13.25
CA ARG A 240 -13.53 20.71 13.49
C ARG A 240 -13.67 22.16 13.06
N THR A 241 -12.63 22.97 13.21
CA THR A 241 -12.64 24.39 12.84
C THR A 241 -12.22 24.65 11.39
N SER A 242 -11.75 23.63 10.67
CA SER A 242 -11.39 23.73 9.25
C SER A 242 -12.62 23.96 8.36
N SER A 243 -12.42 24.56 7.17
CA SER A 243 -13.49 24.74 6.18
C SER A 243 -14.15 23.43 5.78
N GLU A 244 -13.36 22.36 5.60
CA GLU A 244 -13.89 21.03 5.27
C GLU A 244 -14.71 20.44 6.42
N GLY A 245 -14.23 20.55 7.66
CA GLY A 245 -14.96 20.09 8.85
C GLY A 245 -16.28 20.84 9.06
N GLN A 246 -16.27 22.16 8.88
CA GLN A 246 -17.47 22.99 8.96
C GLN A 246 -18.48 22.67 7.86
N GLU A 247 -18.02 22.49 6.60
CA GLU A 247 -18.88 22.06 5.49
C GLU A 247 -19.51 20.68 5.75
N GLY A 248 -18.72 19.71 6.24
CA GLY A 248 -19.22 18.37 6.54
C GLY A 248 -20.31 18.38 7.61
N MET A 249 -20.13 19.16 8.68
CA MET A 249 -21.13 19.31 9.74
C MET A 249 -22.40 20.05 9.25
N ALA A 250 -22.23 21.14 8.49
CA ALA A 250 -23.35 21.86 7.91
C ALA A 250 -24.17 20.98 6.97
N ALA A 251 -23.51 20.26 6.06
CA ALA A 251 -24.16 19.35 5.13
C ALA A 251 -25.00 18.27 5.85
N LEU A 252 -24.45 17.71 6.95
CA LEU A 252 -25.17 16.73 7.77
C LEU A 252 -26.43 17.34 8.42
N LEU A 253 -26.32 18.53 9.05
CA LEU A 253 -27.42 19.20 9.73
C LEU A 253 -28.50 19.64 8.74
N GLU A 254 -28.13 20.08 7.56
CA GLU A 254 -29.00 20.51 6.47
C GLU A 254 -29.52 19.34 5.60
N LYS A 255 -29.13 18.11 5.91
CA LYS A 255 -29.50 16.87 5.17
C LYS A 255 -29.19 16.95 3.67
N ARG A 256 -28.11 17.59 3.29
CA ARG A 256 -27.60 17.69 1.92
C ARG A 256 -26.27 16.91 1.74
N LYS A 257 -25.87 16.72 0.50
CA LYS A 257 -24.53 16.21 0.22
C LYS A 257 -23.48 17.31 0.49
N PRO A 258 -22.31 16.95 1.06
CA PRO A 258 -21.19 17.89 1.15
C PRO A 258 -20.60 18.18 -0.23
N GLN A 259 -19.94 19.34 -0.37
CA GLN A 259 -19.46 19.87 -1.64
C GLN A 259 -18.45 18.95 -2.37
N TRP A 260 -17.70 18.11 -1.65
CA TRP A 260 -16.76 17.13 -2.26
C TRP A 260 -17.46 15.88 -2.78
N LYS A 261 -18.73 15.68 -2.49
CA LYS A 261 -19.51 14.53 -2.97
C LYS A 261 -20.35 14.96 -4.16
N LYS A 262 -19.68 14.93 -5.34
CA LYS A 262 -20.33 15.20 -6.63
C LYS A 262 -21.28 14.09 -7.06
#